data_3feda0b658a8f8511368b1562f091aea
#
_entry.id   3feda0b658a8f8511368b1562f091aea
#
_cell.length_a   1.000
_cell.length_b   1.000
_cell.length_c   1.000
_cell.angle_alpha   90.00
_cell.angle_beta   90.00
_cell.angle_gamma   90.00
#
_symmetry.space_group_name_H-M   'P 1'
#
loop_
_entity.id
_entity.type
_entity.pdbx_description
1 polymer ?
#
loop_
_entity_poly.entity_id
_entity_poly.type
_entity_poly.pdbx_seq_one_letter_code
_entity_poly.pdbx_strand_id
1 'polypeptide(L)'
;MGGVLGIAGATHLAATAHAPTVTGDRAASAAAPAAPAAGRPPATAAGTFTIGGDLVVNRMGFGAMRVTGPDIWGEPKDPAEARRVLRRAVELGVNFIDTADSYGPEVSERLIGESLAPYPPGLVIATKGGLLRPSPPQWVPDGRPEHLRAACEGSLKRLKVTRIDLYQFHHIDPQVPLEDSLGELARLREEGKIRHVGVSNFDVEELARARRVVPVVSVQNRYNLADRGSEEVLAVCTRDGLAFIPWAPLASGSTTRLERGAALEKVAAARRVSVLQVAIAWLLARSPAMLPIPGTGSVAHLEENVAAARLQLTPTELAMLG
;
A
#
# COMPACT_ATOMS: atom_id res chain seq x y z
N MET A 1 38.18 48.38 -45.22
CA MET A 1 37.43 49.09 -46.25
C MET A 1 35.98 49.08 -45.77
N GLY A 2 35.54 50.07 -45.23
CA GLY A 2 35.02 51.35 -45.70
C GLY A 2 33.52 51.22 -45.59
N GLY A 3 32.80 51.96 -44.90
CA GLY A 3 32.58 53.40 -44.66
C GLY A 3 31.09 53.57 -44.64
N VAL A 4 30.62 54.26 -43.76
CA VAL A 4 30.21 55.66 -43.54
C VAL A 4 28.67 55.82 -43.55
N LEU A 5 28.12 56.24 -42.41
CA LEU A 5 27.39 57.49 -42.04
C LEU A 5 26.18 57.96 -42.88
N GLY A 6 25.18 58.44 -42.14
CA GLY A 6 24.16 59.43 -42.55
C GLY A 6 22.98 59.44 -41.57
N ILE A 7 22.94 60.23 -40.75
CA ILE A 7 22.45 61.38 -39.96
C ILE A 7 21.14 61.98 -40.51
N ALA A 8 20.25 62.24 -39.58
CA ALA A 8 19.36 63.41 -39.34
C ALA A 8 17.92 63.40 -39.90
N GLY A 9 17.05 63.84 -39.04
CA GLY A 9 15.98 64.76 -39.34
C GLY A 9 14.78 64.68 -38.42
N ALA A 10 14.73 65.44 -37.34
CA ALA A 10 13.58 65.66 -36.48
C ALA A 10 12.51 66.50 -37.16
N THR A 11 11.22 66.24 -36.89
CA THR A 11 10.20 67.31 -36.80
C THR A 11 9.06 66.92 -35.90
N HIS A 12 8.77 67.76 -34.94
CA HIS A 12 7.61 67.71 -34.06
C HIS A 12 6.29 67.90 -34.80
N LEU A 13 5.24 67.23 -34.42
CA LEU A 13 3.89 67.79 -34.39
C LEU A 13 3.07 67.16 -33.27
N ALA A 14 2.54 68.00 -32.40
CA ALA A 14 1.61 67.65 -31.33
C ALA A 14 0.19 67.51 -31.89
N ALA A 15 -0.56 66.55 -31.41
CA ALA A 15 -2.01 66.54 -31.49
C ALA A 15 -2.63 65.75 -30.32
N THR A 16 -3.32 66.46 -29.53
CA THR A 16 -4.46 66.30 -28.61
C THR A 16 -5.01 64.90 -28.30
N ALA A 17 -5.18 64.74 -27.01
CA ALA A 17 -5.80 63.65 -26.30
C ALA A 17 -7.26 63.38 -26.69
N HIS A 18 -7.57 62.05 -26.76
CA HIS A 18 -8.91 61.50 -26.41
C HIS A 18 -8.68 60.15 -25.73
N ALA A 19 -9.10 60.06 -24.48
CA ALA A 19 -9.12 58.83 -23.72
C ALA A 19 -10.37 58.02 -24.08
N PRO A 20 -10.28 56.73 -24.36
CA PRO A 20 -11.42 55.85 -24.25
C PRO A 20 -11.45 55.20 -22.86
N THR A 21 -12.61 55.29 -22.23
CA THR A 21 -13.04 54.58 -21.04
C THR A 21 -12.86 53.07 -21.22
N VAL A 22 -11.95 52.47 -20.46
CA VAL A 22 -11.84 50.99 -20.34
C VAL A 22 -12.84 50.54 -19.28
N THR A 23 -13.90 49.94 -19.75
CA THR A 23 -14.80 49.10 -18.91
C THR A 23 -14.01 47.91 -18.43
N GLY A 24 -13.77 47.82 -17.12
CA GLY A 24 -13.07 46.72 -16.49
C GLY A 24 -13.85 45.42 -16.58
N ASP A 25 -13.38 44.50 -17.38
CA ASP A 25 -13.73 43.10 -17.26
C ASP A 25 -13.00 42.52 -16.04
N ARG A 26 -13.74 42.34 -14.97
CA ARG A 26 -13.33 41.54 -13.82
C ARG A 26 -13.22 40.09 -14.28
N ALA A 27 -12.03 39.62 -14.59
CA ALA A 27 -11.74 38.19 -14.68
C ALA A 27 -12.15 37.53 -13.36
N ALA A 28 -13.15 36.71 -13.43
CA ALA A 28 -13.56 35.86 -12.32
C ALA A 28 -12.41 34.91 -11.98
N SER A 29 -11.74 35.20 -10.86
CA SER A 29 -10.79 34.26 -10.24
C SER A 29 -11.54 32.96 -9.96
N ALA A 30 -11.22 31.90 -10.68
CA ALA A 30 -11.70 30.58 -10.38
C ALA A 30 -11.25 30.21 -8.97
N ALA A 31 -12.17 30.20 -8.03
CA ALA A 31 -11.94 29.74 -6.68
C ALA A 31 -11.43 28.30 -6.75
N ALA A 32 -10.30 28.02 -6.12
CA ALA A 32 -9.82 26.67 -5.89
C ALA A 32 -10.94 25.85 -5.25
N PRO A 33 -11.12 24.54 -5.61
CA PRO A 33 -12.16 23.74 -5.01
C PRO A 33 -11.98 23.71 -3.50
N ALA A 34 -13.03 24.08 -2.78
CA ALA A 34 -13.07 24.05 -1.32
C ALA A 34 -12.69 22.65 -0.83
N ALA A 35 -11.79 22.59 0.16
CA ALA A 35 -11.46 21.34 0.85
C ALA A 35 -12.76 20.68 1.32
N PRO A 36 -12.94 19.36 1.12
CA PRO A 36 -14.16 18.69 1.54
C PRO A 36 -14.32 18.85 3.05
N ALA A 37 -15.54 19.19 3.49
CA ALA A 37 -15.90 19.26 4.89
C ALA A 37 -15.41 18.02 5.63
N ALA A 38 -14.90 18.18 6.88
CA ALA A 38 -14.26 17.17 7.68
C ALA A 38 -15.19 15.96 7.97
N GLY A 39 -15.35 15.09 6.96
CA GLY A 39 -15.96 13.77 7.09
C GLY A 39 -14.91 12.77 7.60
N ARG A 40 -15.40 11.64 8.16
CA ARG A 40 -14.51 10.55 8.59
C ARG A 40 -13.52 10.19 7.47
N PRO A 41 -12.23 9.93 7.80
CA PRO A 41 -11.21 9.57 6.83
C PRO A 41 -11.66 8.40 5.94
N PRO A 42 -11.38 8.43 4.61
CA PRO A 42 -11.95 7.47 3.66
C PRO A 42 -11.71 6.00 4.02
N ALA A 43 -10.52 5.65 4.50
CA ALA A 43 -10.17 4.27 4.84
C ALA A 43 -11.07 3.66 5.93
N THR A 44 -11.64 4.48 6.83
CA THR A 44 -12.52 4.00 7.91
C THR A 44 -13.84 3.44 7.41
N ALA A 45 -14.24 3.77 6.17
CA ALA A 45 -15.47 3.26 5.57
C ALA A 45 -15.41 1.74 5.26
N ALA A 46 -14.19 1.16 5.19
CA ALA A 46 -14.01 -0.29 5.01
C ALA A 46 -14.41 -1.11 6.25
N GLY A 47 -14.70 -0.46 7.38
CA GLY A 47 -14.84 -1.12 8.67
C GLY A 47 -13.51 -1.48 9.29
N THR A 48 -13.54 -2.15 10.43
CA THR A 48 -12.33 -2.52 11.20
C THR A 48 -12.19 -4.03 11.33
N PHE A 49 -10.95 -4.46 11.57
CA PHE A 49 -10.59 -5.81 11.99
C PHE A 49 -9.63 -5.74 13.17
N THR A 50 -9.68 -6.70 14.09
CA THR A 50 -8.75 -6.76 15.22
C THR A 50 -7.78 -7.90 15.02
N ILE A 51 -6.54 -7.58 14.65
CA ILE A 51 -5.47 -8.58 14.47
C ILE A 51 -4.98 -9.02 15.85
N GLY A 52 -4.90 -10.33 16.08
CA GLY A 52 -4.35 -10.89 17.32
C GLY A 52 -5.12 -10.53 18.60
N GLY A 53 -6.33 -9.99 18.47
CA GLY A 53 -7.19 -9.62 19.59
C GLY A 53 -6.95 -8.23 20.17
N ASP A 54 -5.95 -7.48 19.69
CA ASP A 54 -5.54 -6.20 20.32
C ASP A 54 -5.03 -5.12 19.33
N LEU A 55 -4.78 -5.44 18.05
CA LEU A 55 -4.41 -4.47 17.03
C LEU A 55 -5.64 -4.12 16.17
N VAL A 56 -6.31 -3.03 16.50
CA VAL A 56 -7.48 -2.56 15.74
C VAL A 56 -7.04 -1.81 14.50
N VAL A 57 -7.34 -2.36 13.32
CA VAL A 57 -6.99 -1.77 12.03
C VAL A 57 -8.21 -1.49 11.17
N ASN A 58 -8.16 -0.43 10.36
CA ASN A 58 -9.11 -0.23 9.28
C ASN A 58 -8.83 -1.26 8.18
N ARG A 59 -9.88 -1.88 7.62
CA ARG A 59 -9.72 -2.96 6.64
C ARG A 59 -9.12 -2.53 5.31
N MET A 60 -8.94 -1.23 5.10
CA MET A 60 -8.18 -0.65 3.99
C MET A 60 -6.76 -0.34 4.45
N GLY A 61 -5.81 -1.23 4.14
CA GLY A 61 -4.39 -1.07 4.42
C GLY A 61 -3.62 -0.45 3.25
N PHE A 62 -2.30 -0.34 3.41
CA PHE A 62 -1.37 0.15 2.39
C PHE A 62 -0.15 -0.76 2.29
N GLY A 63 0.16 -1.25 1.07
CA GLY A 63 1.37 -2.01 0.77
C GLY A 63 2.51 -1.10 0.31
N ALA A 64 3.59 -1.06 1.07
CA ALA A 64 4.70 -0.13 0.83
C ALA A 64 5.76 -0.66 -0.16
N MET A 65 5.51 -1.79 -0.83
CA MET A 65 6.45 -2.34 -1.81
C MET A 65 6.77 -1.38 -2.97
N ARG A 66 5.78 -0.57 -3.39
CA ARG A 66 5.89 0.34 -4.53
C ARG A 66 6.47 1.73 -4.20
N VAL A 67 6.83 1.99 -2.94
CA VAL A 67 7.58 3.22 -2.57
C VAL A 67 9.08 3.08 -2.80
N THR A 68 9.54 1.95 -3.34
CA THR A 68 10.94 1.68 -3.71
C THR A 68 11.19 1.93 -5.20
N GLY A 69 12.41 1.72 -5.65
CA GLY A 69 12.79 1.88 -7.06
C GLY A 69 12.15 0.86 -8.01
N PRO A 70 12.44 0.97 -9.30
CA PRO A 70 12.02 -0.01 -10.31
C PRO A 70 12.39 -1.42 -9.88
N ASP A 71 11.58 -2.41 -10.27
CA ASP A 71 11.74 -3.83 -9.93
C ASP A 71 11.82 -4.10 -8.41
N ILE A 72 11.29 -3.18 -7.60
CA ILE A 72 11.35 -3.25 -6.13
C ILE A 72 12.81 -3.26 -5.65
N TRP A 73 13.64 -2.43 -6.28
CA TRP A 73 15.07 -2.37 -6.03
C TRP A 73 15.57 -0.93 -5.90
N GLY A 74 16.36 -0.69 -4.85
CA GLY A 74 16.98 0.62 -4.59
C GLY A 74 15.99 1.74 -4.28
N GLU A 75 16.50 2.95 -4.37
CA GLU A 75 15.74 4.17 -4.07
C GLU A 75 14.67 4.45 -5.13
N PRO A 76 13.51 4.99 -4.74
CA PRO A 76 12.52 5.46 -5.68
C PRO A 76 13.06 6.62 -6.52
N LYS A 77 12.54 6.78 -7.74
CA LYS A 77 12.93 7.90 -8.63
C LYS A 77 12.63 9.27 -8.00
N ASP A 78 11.57 9.37 -7.23
CA ASP A 78 11.20 10.57 -6.44
C ASP A 78 11.02 10.18 -4.97
N PRO A 79 12.08 10.28 -4.14
CA PRO A 79 11.98 10.01 -2.71
C PRO A 79 11.04 10.98 -1.97
N ALA A 80 10.83 12.19 -2.48
CA ALA A 80 9.92 13.15 -1.87
C ALA A 80 8.46 12.71 -2.08
N GLU A 81 8.11 12.25 -3.28
CA GLU A 81 6.79 11.67 -3.55
C GLU A 81 6.54 10.40 -2.72
N ALA A 82 7.51 9.49 -2.64
CA ALA A 82 7.40 8.29 -1.81
C ALA A 82 7.06 8.64 -0.34
N ARG A 83 7.73 9.66 0.22
CA ARG A 83 7.42 10.15 1.58
C ARG A 83 6.04 10.82 1.67
N ARG A 84 5.60 11.55 0.62
CA ARG A 84 4.25 12.13 0.55
C ARG A 84 3.19 11.03 0.55
N VAL A 85 3.38 9.97 -0.23
CA VAL A 85 2.48 8.80 -0.28
C VAL A 85 2.31 8.20 1.10
N LEU A 86 3.40 7.95 1.84
CA LEU A 86 3.35 7.36 3.19
C LEU A 86 2.57 8.25 4.18
N ARG A 87 2.84 9.56 4.20
CA ARG A 87 2.12 10.51 5.07
C ARG A 87 0.65 10.61 4.67
N ARG A 88 0.40 10.70 3.36
CA ARG A 88 -0.97 10.81 2.84
C ARG A 88 -1.82 9.58 3.15
N ALA A 89 -1.23 8.38 3.14
CA ALA A 89 -1.94 7.17 3.55
C ALA A 89 -2.49 7.30 4.98
N VAL A 90 -1.68 7.78 5.92
CA VAL A 90 -2.10 8.01 7.31
C VAL A 90 -3.19 9.09 7.41
N GLU A 91 -3.04 10.21 6.68
CA GLU A 91 -4.05 11.28 6.62
C GLU A 91 -5.40 10.77 6.08
N LEU A 92 -5.39 9.82 5.14
CA LEU A 92 -6.59 9.18 4.61
C LEU A 92 -7.21 8.13 5.55
N GLY A 93 -6.61 7.93 6.74
CA GLY A 93 -7.08 7.01 7.75
C GLY A 93 -6.60 5.57 7.59
N VAL A 94 -5.60 5.34 6.73
CA VAL A 94 -4.89 4.05 6.72
C VAL A 94 -4.09 3.94 8.01
N ASN A 95 -4.38 2.91 8.80
CA ASN A 95 -3.65 2.62 10.03
C ASN A 95 -3.04 1.20 10.05
N PHE A 96 -2.91 0.60 8.88
CA PHE A 96 -2.21 -0.67 8.65
C PHE A 96 -1.30 -0.52 7.43
N ILE A 97 0.02 -0.52 7.65
CA ILE A 97 1.04 -0.43 6.59
C ILE A 97 1.84 -1.73 6.57
N ASP A 98 1.86 -2.38 5.41
CA ASP A 98 2.63 -3.61 5.16
C ASP A 98 3.90 -3.30 4.38
N THR A 99 5.03 -3.78 4.86
CA THR A 99 6.35 -3.68 4.22
C THR A 99 7.14 -4.99 4.36
N ALA A 100 8.41 -5.00 4.01
CA ALA A 100 9.37 -6.08 4.23
C ALA A 100 10.82 -5.55 4.17
N ASP A 101 11.75 -6.24 4.81
CA ASP A 101 13.19 -6.01 4.73
C ASP A 101 13.72 -6.14 3.30
N SER A 102 13.14 -7.06 2.53
CA SER A 102 13.50 -7.34 1.14
C SER A 102 13.01 -6.30 0.12
N TYR A 103 12.21 -5.30 0.53
CA TYR A 103 11.73 -4.26 -0.37
C TYR A 103 12.72 -3.11 -0.52
N GLY A 104 13.39 -3.12 -1.69
CA GLY A 104 14.37 -2.14 -2.08
C GLY A 104 15.87 -2.44 -1.88
N PRO A 105 16.41 -3.58 -1.37
CA PRO A 105 16.24 -4.08 0.00
C PRO A 105 16.38 -2.98 1.06
N GLU A 106 15.65 -3.10 2.16
CA GLU A 106 15.69 -2.19 3.33
C GLU A 106 15.12 -0.76 3.08
N VAL A 107 15.03 -0.33 1.83
CA VAL A 107 14.62 1.04 1.46
C VAL A 107 13.20 1.36 1.93
N SER A 108 12.25 0.42 1.77
CA SER A 108 10.86 0.65 2.17
C SER A 108 10.73 0.89 3.67
N GLU A 109 11.36 0.05 4.50
CA GLU A 109 11.33 0.20 5.97
C GLU A 109 12.01 1.50 6.42
N ARG A 110 13.15 1.85 5.81
CA ARG A 110 13.85 3.10 6.09
C ARG A 110 12.97 4.32 5.77
N LEU A 111 12.33 4.33 4.59
CA LEU A 111 11.43 5.42 4.19
C LEU A 111 10.22 5.55 5.13
N ILE A 112 9.66 4.43 5.61
CA ILE A 112 8.60 4.44 6.61
C ILE A 112 9.09 5.05 7.90
N GLY A 113 10.23 4.58 8.45
CA GLY A 113 10.81 5.10 9.69
C GLY A 113 11.21 6.57 9.62
N GLU A 114 11.70 7.05 8.45
CA GLU A 114 12.04 8.46 8.24
C GLU A 114 10.80 9.35 8.07
N SER A 115 9.72 8.82 7.51
CA SER A 115 8.54 9.62 7.14
C SER A 115 7.51 9.71 8.25
N LEU A 116 7.38 8.66 9.07
CA LEU A 116 6.27 8.47 10.00
C LEU A 116 6.67 8.39 11.47
N ALA A 117 7.96 8.16 11.80
CA ALA A 117 8.36 8.18 13.20
C ALA A 117 8.52 9.63 13.72
N PRO A 118 8.04 9.95 14.95
CA PRO A 118 7.32 9.08 15.86
C PRO A 118 5.92 8.71 15.32
N TYR A 119 5.58 7.44 15.39
CA TYR A 119 4.33 6.94 14.81
C TYR A 119 3.09 7.48 15.53
N PRO A 120 2.04 7.88 14.79
CA PRO A 120 0.78 8.27 15.42
C PRO A 120 0.15 7.08 16.15
N PRO A 121 -0.56 7.33 17.26
CA PRO A 121 -1.25 6.30 18.03
C PRO A 121 -2.18 5.45 17.12
N GLY A 122 -2.11 4.13 17.27
CA GLY A 122 -2.95 3.18 16.52
C GLY A 122 -2.50 2.88 15.10
N LEU A 123 -1.37 3.44 14.64
CA LEU A 123 -0.76 3.00 13.38
C LEU A 123 0.00 1.68 13.62
N VAL A 124 -0.38 0.66 12.88
CA VAL A 124 0.19 -0.68 12.92
C VAL A 124 1.13 -0.87 11.74
N ILE A 125 2.37 -1.25 12.00
CA ILE A 125 3.36 -1.57 10.98
C ILE A 125 3.57 -3.09 10.96
N ALA A 126 3.28 -3.69 9.80
CA ALA A 126 3.63 -5.07 9.49
C ALA A 126 4.87 -5.10 8.62
N THR A 127 5.86 -5.91 9.01
CA THR A 127 7.02 -6.18 8.15
C THR A 127 7.33 -7.68 8.10
N LYS A 128 8.29 -8.07 7.28
CA LYS A 128 8.59 -9.47 6.99
C LYS A 128 10.09 -9.70 6.97
N GLY A 129 10.49 -10.94 7.25
CA GLY A 129 11.84 -11.46 7.04
C GLY A 129 11.79 -12.90 6.52
N GLY A 130 12.92 -13.37 6.01
CA GLY A 130 13.03 -14.71 5.45
C GLY A 130 13.00 -14.77 3.92
N LEU A 131 13.20 -13.63 3.25
CA LEU A 131 13.28 -13.59 1.79
C LEU A 131 14.35 -12.57 1.35
N LEU A 132 15.43 -13.06 0.79
CA LEU A 132 16.54 -12.27 0.31
C LEU A 132 16.33 -11.71 -1.10
N ARG A 133 16.96 -10.60 -1.39
CA ARG A 133 17.04 -9.96 -2.70
C ARG A 133 18.52 -9.74 -3.08
N PRO A 134 19.23 -10.77 -3.59
CA PRO A 134 20.65 -10.62 -3.96
C PRO A 134 20.84 -9.73 -5.19
N SER A 135 19.88 -9.73 -6.11
CA SER A 135 19.84 -8.87 -7.30
C SER A 135 18.45 -8.92 -7.94
N PRO A 136 18.01 -7.91 -8.75
CA PRO A 136 16.81 -8.02 -9.55
C PRO A 136 16.96 -9.07 -10.65
N PRO A 137 15.95 -9.86 -10.98
CA PRO A 137 14.64 -9.96 -10.31
C PRO A 137 14.58 -11.06 -9.24
N GLN A 138 15.70 -11.52 -8.71
CA GLN A 138 15.81 -12.69 -7.84
C GLN A 138 15.18 -12.46 -6.48
N TRP A 139 14.47 -13.49 -6.00
CA TRP A 139 13.93 -13.64 -4.66
C TRP A 139 14.35 -15.00 -4.14
N VAL A 140 15.08 -15.05 -3.04
CA VAL A 140 15.65 -16.28 -2.49
C VAL A 140 15.20 -16.45 -1.05
N PRO A 141 14.44 -17.53 -0.72
CA PRO A 141 14.10 -17.83 0.66
C PRO A 141 15.34 -18.05 1.52
N ASP A 142 15.32 -17.55 2.75
CA ASP A 142 16.27 -17.84 3.80
C ASP A 142 15.56 -17.92 5.14
N GLY A 143 15.17 -19.15 5.51
CA GLY A 143 14.43 -19.45 6.72
C GLY A 143 15.31 -19.75 7.93
N ARG A 144 16.65 -19.64 7.83
CA ARG A 144 17.56 -19.94 8.92
C ARG A 144 17.29 -19.04 10.14
N PRO A 145 17.26 -19.62 11.35
CA PRO A 145 16.97 -18.88 12.58
C PRO A 145 17.87 -17.64 12.76
N GLU A 146 19.17 -17.77 12.52
CA GLU A 146 20.10 -16.66 12.65
C GLU A 146 19.83 -15.53 11.65
N HIS A 147 19.39 -15.86 10.41
CA HIS A 147 18.99 -14.87 9.43
C HIS A 147 17.71 -14.13 9.86
N LEU A 148 16.67 -14.88 10.29
CA LEU A 148 15.41 -14.30 10.74
C LEU A 148 15.61 -13.34 11.92
N ARG A 149 16.48 -13.69 12.86
CA ARG A 149 16.88 -12.81 13.97
C ARG A 149 17.56 -11.54 13.48
N ALA A 150 18.56 -11.67 12.63
CA ALA A 150 19.30 -10.52 12.09
C ALA A 150 18.38 -9.59 11.28
N ALA A 151 17.49 -10.16 10.46
CA ALA A 151 16.49 -9.43 9.68
C ALA A 151 15.53 -8.65 10.59
N CYS A 152 14.99 -9.29 11.62
CA CYS A 152 14.11 -8.65 12.61
C CYS A 152 14.81 -7.48 13.32
N GLU A 153 16.03 -7.68 13.80
CA GLU A 153 16.82 -6.64 14.48
C GLU A 153 17.18 -5.48 13.55
N GLY A 154 17.44 -5.77 12.27
CA GLY A 154 17.59 -4.78 11.22
C GLY A 154 16.32 -3.96 11.00
N SER A 155 15.17 -4.64 10.91
CA SER A 155 13.84 -4.01 10.75
C SER A 155 13.49 -3.08 11.91
N LEU A 156 13.76 -3.49 13.17
CA LEU A 156 13.56 -2.65 14.35
C LEU A 156 14.31 -1.31 14.24
N LYS A 157 15.58 -1.36 13.78
CA LYS A 157 16.42 -0.16 13.61
C LYS A 157 15.89 0.74 12.50
N ARG A 158 15.59 0.17 11.32
CA ARG A 158 15.11 0.94 10.15
C ARG A 158 13.76 1.58 10.40
N LEU A 159 12.85 0.85 11.02
CA LEU A 159 11.52 1.32 11.40
C LEU A 159 11.55 2.24 12.63
N LYS A 160 12.68 2.35 13.36
CA LYS A 160 12.82 3.16 14.57
C LYS A 160 11.81 2.78 15.66
N VAL A 161 11.62 1.50 15.87
CA VAL A 161 10.75 0.94 16.91
C VAL A 161 11.51 -0.03 17.80
N THR A 162 11.06 -0.21 19.03
CA THR A 162 11.59 -1.20 19.96
C THR A 162 10.88 -2.54 19.87
N ARG A 163 9.68 -2.57 19.25
CA ARG A 163 8.89 -3.76 19.01
C ARG A 163 8.10 -3.61 17.71
N ILE A 164 8.13 -4.62 16.86
CA ILE A 164 7.31 -4.70 15.63
C ILE A 164 5.92 -5.24 16.00
N ASP A 165 4.86 -4.59 15.51
CA ASP A 165 3.48 -4.99 15.81
C ASP A 165 3.12 -6.34 15.18
N LEU A 166 3.45 -6.53 13.89
CA LEU A 166 3.21 -7.77 13.15
C LEU A 166 4.45 -8.12 12.33
N TYR A 167 5.11 -9.22 12.68
CA TYR A 167 6.26 -9.73 11.93
C TYR A 167 5.85 -11.01 11.19
N GLN A 168 6.04 -11.03 9.88
CA GLN A 168 5.57 -12.13 9.03
C GLN A 168 6.75 -12.96 8.51
N PHE A 169 6.65 -14.27 8.57
CA PHE A 169 7.54 -15.17 7.85
C PHE A 169 7.23 -15.07 6.36
N HIS A 170 8.15 -14.48 5.59
CA HIS A 170 7.88 -14.02 4.23
C HIS A 170 7.66 -15.17 3.24
N HIS A 171 8.47 -16.22 3.36
CA HIS A 171 8.37 -17.41 2.53
C HIS A 171 9.01 -18.62 3.22
N ILE A 172 8.45 -19.81 3.01
CA ILE A 172 9.07 -21.06 3.47
C ILE A 172 10.37 -21.30 2.69
N ASP A 173 11.42 -21.62 3.43
CA ASP A 173 12.68 -22.08 2.86
C ASP A 173 12.68 -23.61 2.83
N PRO A 174 12.73 -24.25 1.65
CA PRO A 174 12.69 -25.71 1.55
C PRO A 174 13.96 -26.39 2.09
N GLN A 175 15.01 -25.62 2.38
CA GLN A 175 16.27 -26.14 2.92
C GLN A 175 16.31 -26.10 4.47
N VAL A 176 15.33 -25.45 5.11
CA VAL A 176 15.25 -25.29 6.56
C VAL A 176 13.96 -25.90 7.09
N PRO A 177 13.99 -26.74 8.12
CA PRO A 177 12.75 -27.22 8.74
C PRO A 177 11.86 -26.04 9.15
N LEU A 178 10.60 -26.09 8.76
CA LEU A 178 9.64 -25.01 9.02
C LEU A 178 9.54 -24.69 10.51
N GLU A 179 9.61 -25.71 11.35
CA GLU A 179 9.55 -25.60 12.80
C GLU A 179 10.74 -24.83 13.39
N ASP A 180 11.93 -24.91 12.77
CA ASP A 180 13.10 -24.16 13.21
C ASP A 180 12.93 -22.66 12.94
N SER A 181 12.47 -22.31 11.72
CA SER A 181 12.17 -20.93 11.34
C SER A 181 11.09 -20.33 12.27
N LEU A 182 10.00 -21.04 12.48
CA LEU A 182 8.90 -20.60 13.34
C LEU A 182 9.29 -20.57 14.82
N GLY A 183 10.16 -21.48 15.25
CA GLY A 183 10.72 -21.48 16.58
C GLY A 183 11.53 -20.22 16.89
N GLU A 184 12.23 -19.68 15.89
CA GLU A 184 12.93 -18.40 16.05
C GLU A 184 11.94 -17.22 16.16
N LEU A 185 10.86 -17.22 15.38
CA LEU A 185 9.82 -16.21 15.53
C LEU A 185 9.13 -16.28 16.90
N ALA A 186 8.95 -17.48 17.44
CA ALA A 186 8.43 -17.66 18.80
C ALA A 186 9.38 -17.03 19.84
N ARG A 187 10.71 -17.26 19.73
CA ARG A 187 11.72 -16.65 20.61
C ARG A 187 11.73 -15.11 20.50
N LEU A 188 11.70 -14.57 19.27
CA LEU A 188 11.65 -13.12 19.06
C LEU A 188 10.40 -12.49 19.69
N ARG A 189 9.28 -13.22 19.70
CA ARG A 189 8.05 -12.80 20.36
C ARG A 189 8.20 -12.86 21.89
N GLU A 190 8.77 -13.90 22.45
CA GLU A 190 9.06 -14.04 23.89
C GLU A 190 10.02 -12.97 24.39
N GLU A 191 11.02 -12.61 23.59
CA GLU A 191 11.95 -11.50 23.84
C GLU A 191 11.27 -10.10 23.74
N GLY A 192 10.02 -10.02 23.28
CA GLY A 192 9.30 -8.77 23.10
C GLY A 192 9.75 -7.93 21.90
N LYS A 193 10.57 -8.47 21.00
CA LYS A 193 11.00 -7.80 19.77
C LYS A 193 9.88 -7.71 18.74
N ILE A 194 9.00 -8.71 18.72
CA ILE A 194 7.78 -8.73 17.90
C ILE A 194 6.57 -8.98 18.79
N ARG A 195 5.42 -8.39 18.45
CA ARG A 195 4.18 -8.55 19.21
C ARG A 195 3.40 -9.76 18.71
N HIS A 196 3.15 -9.83 17.42
CA HIS A 196 2.43 -10.90 16.75
C HIS A 196 3.21 -11.48 15.59
N VAL A 197 2.96 -12.77 15.33
CA VAL A 197 3.52 -13.50 14.20
C VAL A 197 2.45 -13.69 13.13
N GLY A 198 2.81 -13.39 11.89
CA GLY A 198 2.09 -13.76 10.68
C GLY A 198 2.90 -14.68 9.80
N VAL A 199 2.26 -15.24 8.78
CA VAL A 199 2.92 -16.06 7.76
C VAL A 199 2.51 -15.61 6.37
N SER A 200 3.33 -15.90 5.36
CA SER A 200 3.05 -15.52 3.96
C SER A 200 3.35 -16.68 3.02
N ASN A 201 2.46 -16.88 2.04
CA ASN A 201 2.54 -17.97 1.06
C ASN A 201 2.42 -19.36 1.70
N PHE A 202 1.49 -19.54 2.61
CA PHE A 202 1.19 -20.77 3.31
C PHE A 202 -0.11 -21.39 2.80
N ASP A 203 -0.12 -22.70 2.63
CA ASP A 203 -1.36 -23.47 2.47
C ASP A 203 -2.01 -23.80 3.83
N VAL A 204 -3.12 -24.53 3.79
CA VAL A 204 -3.88 -24.88 5.00
C VAL A 204 -3.09 -25.83 5.92
N GLU A 205 -2.34 -26.77 5.36
CA GLU A 205 -1.54 -27.75 6.11
C GLU A 205 -0.34 -27.06 6.76
N GLU A 206 0.38 -26.23 6.00
CA GLU A 206 1.51 -25.44 6.49
C GLU A 206 1.07 -24.45 7.59
N LEU A 207 -0.08 -23.81 7.42
CA LEU A 207 -0.68 -22.97 8.46
C LEU A 207 -1.01 -23.76 9.73
N ALA A 208 -1.57 -24.96 9.59
CA ALA A 208 -1.85 -25.83 10.73
C ALA A 208 -0.55 -26.28 11.44
N ARG A 209 0.52 -26.54 10.69
CA ARG A 209 1.86 -26.83 11.26
C ARG A 209 2.40 -25.63 12.01
N ALA A 210 2.35 -24.44 11.39
CA ALA A 210 2.84 -23.21 12.01
C ALA A 210 2.17 -22.91 13.36
N ARG A 211 0.86 -23.07 13.42
CA ARG A 211 0.04 -22.82 14.63
C ARG A 211 0.34 -23.78 15.79
N ARG A 212 1.01 -24.91 15.56
CA ARG A 212 1.51 -25.79 16.62
C ARG A 212 2.80 -25.29 17.27
N VAL A 213 3.55 -24.44 16.56
CA VAL A 213 4.83 -23.88 17.03
C VAL A 213 4.66 -22.51 17.68
N VAL A 214 3.88 -21.63 17.02
CA VAL A 214 3.68 -20.25 17.46
C VAL A 214 2.25 -19.80 17.15
N PRO A 215 1.62 -18.95 18.00
CA PRO A 215 0.34 -18.35 17.66
C PRO A 215 0.47 -17.46 16.40
N VAL A 216 -0.19 -17.85 15.30
CA VAL A 216 -0.26 -17.11 14.04
C VAL A 216 -1.55 -16.30 14.04
N VAL A 217 -1.46 -14.99 13.75
CA VAL A 217 -2.62 -14.06 13.74
C VAL A 217 -2.99 -13.55 12.35
N SER A 218 -2.14 -13.77 11.35
CA SER A 218 -2.41 -13.36 9.96
C SER A 218 -1.79 -14.31 8.95
N VAL A 219 -2.42 -14.40 7.77
CA VAL A 219 -1.86 -15.05 6.58
C VAL A 219 -1.84 -14.05 5.44
N GLN A 220 -0.69 -13.91 4.78
CA GLN A 220 -0.56 -13.06 3.60
C GLN A 220 -0.30 -13.91 2.36
N ASN A 221 -1.32 -14.11 1.54
CA ASN A 221 -1.24 -14.94 0.33
C ASN A 221 -1.67 -14.17 -0.91
N ARG A 222 -1.28 -14.67 -2.07
CA ARG A 222 -1.75 -14.14 -3.34
C ARG A 222 -3.25 -14.36 -3.48
N TYR A 223 -3.99 -13.27 -3.69
CA TYR A 223 -5.43 -13.34 -3.89
C TYR A 223 -5.97 -12.06 -4.55
N ASN A 224 -6.75 -12.23 -5.61
CA ASN A 224 -7.43 -11.14 -6.31
C ASN A 224 -8.55 -11.73 -7.20
N LEU A 225 -9.25 -10.88 -7.95
CA LEU A 225 -10.33 -11.30 -8.86
C LEU A 225 -9.93 -12.38 -9.87
N ALA A 226 -8.68 -12.36 -10.35
CA ALA A 226 -8.16 -13.30 -11.34
C ALA A 226 -7.47 -14.53 -10.73
N ASP A 227 -7.11 -14.44 -9.46
CA ASP A 227 -6.36 -15.49 -8.76
C ASP A 227 -7.00 -15.75 -7.40
N ARG A 228 -7.63 -16.91 -7.27
CA ARG A 228 -8.35 -17.36 -6.06
C ARG A 228 -7.75 -18.65 -5.48
N GLY A 229 -6.49 -18.96 -5.82
CA GLY A 229 -5.83 -20.17 -5.35
C GLY A 229 -5.75 -20.30 -3.84
N SER A 230 -5.88 -19.21 -3.10
CA SER A 230 -5.89 -19.19 -1.63
C SER A 230 -7.30 -19.14 -1.00
N GLU A 231 -8.35 -19.53 -1.71
CA GLU A 231 -9.72 -19.50 -1.20
C GLU A 231 -9.90 -20.36 0.07
N GLU A 232 -9.27 -21.53 0.12
CA GLU A 232 -9.34 -22.43 1.29
C GLU A 232 -8.66 -21.79 2.52
N VAL A 233 -7.52 -21.13 2.32
CA VAL A 233 -6.83 -20.42 3.39
C VAL A 233 -7.65 -19.21 3.86
N LEU A 234 -8.30 -18.48 2.95
CA LEU A 234 -9.22 -17.40 3.30
C LEU A 234 -10.40 -17.93 4.15
N ALA A 235 -10.95 -19.08 3.81
CA ALA A 235 -12.02 -19.70 4.57
C ALA A 235 -11.56 -20.05 6.00
N VAL A 236 -10.35 -20.62 6.16
CA VAL A 236 -9.74 -20.87 7.48
C VAL A 236 -9.54 -19.56 8.25
N CYS A 237 -8.98 -18.54 7.64
CA CYS A 237 -8.78 -17.24 8.28
C CYS A 237 -10.12 -16.63 8.74
N THR A 238 -11.17 -16.72 7.91
CA THR A 238 -12.50 -16.21 8.24
C THR A 238 -13.11 -16.94 9.43
N ARG A 239 -13.01 -18.28 9.45
CA ARG A 239 -13.54 -19.12 10.52
C ARG A 239 -12.82 -18.89 11.85
N ASP A 240 -11.50 -18.78 11.79
CA ASP A 240 -10.63 -18.76 12.99
C ASP A 240 -10.29 -17.34 13.46
N GLY A 241 -10.82 -16.29 12.80
CA GLY A 241 -10.59 -14.90 13.17
C GLY A 241 -9.16 -14.43 12.91
N LEU A 242 -8.46 -15.01 11.91
CA LEU A 242 -7.14 -14.57 11.46
C LEU A 242 -7.28 -13.50 10.38
N ALA A 243 -6.39 -12.52 10.36
CA ALA A 243 -6.33 -11.57 9.27
C ALA A 243 -5.86 -12.26 7.97
N PHE A 244 -6.60 -12.06 6.87
CA PHE A 244 -6.14 -12.45 5.53
C PHE A 244 -5.71 -11.22 4.75
N ILE A 245 -4.44 -11.15 4.40
CA ILE A 245 -3.82 -9.99 3.73
C ILE A 245 -3.52 -10.40 2.28
N PRO A 246 -4.34 -10.00 1.29
CA PRO A 246 -4.11 -10.36 -0.10
C PRO A 246 -2.92 -9.58 -0.67
N TRP A 247 -1.82 -10.27 -1.06
CA TRP A 247 -0.82 -9.62 -1.88
C TRP A 247 -1.19 -9.67 -3.37
N ALA A 248 -0.67 -8.73 -4.17
CA ALA A 248 -1.10 -8.45 -5.53
C ALA A 248 -2.64 -8.27 -5.67
N PRO A 249 -3.28 -7.47 -4.82
CA PRO A 249 -4.73 -7.32 -4.78
C PRO A 249 -5.32 -6.80 -6.10
N LEU A 250 -4.51 -6.10 -6.90
CA LEU A 250 -4.87 -5.51 -8.18
C LEU A 250 -4.19 -6.23 -9.38
N ALA A 251 -3.83 -7.51 -9.24
CA ALA A 251 -3.19 -8.31 -10.29
C ALA A 251 -2.00 -7.60 -10.97
N SER A 252 -1.20 -6.86 -10.18
CA SER A 252 -0.08 -6.02 -10.65
C SER A 252 -0.48 -4.90 -11.62
N GLY A 253 -1.73 -4.41 -11.52
CA GLY A 253 -2.27 -3.33 -12.36
C GLY A 253 -2.69 -3.78 -13.77
N SER A 254 -2.60 -5.06 -14.07
CA SER A 254 -3.00 -5.62 -15.38
C SER A 254 -4.48 -6.03 -15.34
N THR A 255 -5.35 -5.12 -15.73
CA THR A 255 -6.79 -5.39 -15.89
C THR A 255 -7.07 -6.32 -17.07
N THR A 256 -6.16 -6.40 -18.04
CA THR A 256 -6.29 -7.24 -19.24
C THR A 256 -6.15 -8.74 -18.98
N ARG A 257 -5.65 -9.15 -17.81
CA ARG A 257 -5.54 -10.56 -17.41
C ARG A 257 -6.73 -11.06 -16.61
N LEU A 258 -7.71 -10.19 -16.35
CA LEU A 258 -8.91 -10.58 -15.62
C LEU A 258 -9.85 -11.27 -16.60
N GLU A 259 -10.05 -12.58 -16.48
CA GLU A 259 -11.04 -13.36 -17.25
C GLU A 259 -12.46 -12.75 -17.19
N ARG A 260 -12.68 -11.83 -16.25
CA ARG A 260 -13.93 -11.09 -16.00
C ARG A 260 -13.83 -9.60 -16.33
N GLY A 261 -12.87 -9.20 -17.17
CA GLY A 261 -12.64 -7.78 -17.51
C GLY A 261 -13.91 -7.04 -17.92
N ALA A 262 -14.72 -7.65 -18.78
CA ALA A 262 -15.98 -7.03 -19.25
C ALA A 262 -17.01 -6.82 -18.13
N ALA A 263 -17.14 -7.74 -17.16
CA ALA A 263 -18.03 -7.58 -16.01
C ALA A 263 -17.51 -6.47 -15.08
N LEU A 264 -16.20 -6.43 -14.85
CA LEU A 264 -15.53 -5.42 -14.04
C LEU A 264 -15.71 -4.03 -14.64
N GLU A 265 -15.50 -3.88 -15.95
CA GLU A 265 -15.71 -2.63 -16.70
C GLU A 265 -17.16 -2.18 -16.65
N LYS A 266 -18.12 -3.10 -16.80
CA LYS A 266 -19.56 -2.79 -16.72
C LYS A 266 -19.94 -2.23 -15.35
N VAL A 267 -19.47 -2.84 -14.26
CA VAL A 267 -19.74 -2.36 -12.89
C VAL A 267 -19.04 -1.01 -12.67
N ALA A 268 -17.79 -0.86 -13.09
CA ALA A 268 -17.05 0.39 -12.97
C ALA A 268 -17.74 1.56 -13.66
N ALA A 269 -18.18 1.35 -14.91
CA ALA A 269 -18.93 2.35 -15.69
C ALA A 269 -20.27 2.73 -15.02
N ALA A 270 -21.05 1.75 -14.56
CA ALA A 270 -22.31 1.98 -13.89
C ALA A 270 -22.16 2.77 -12.58
N ARG A 271 -21.07 2.55 -11.85
CA ARG A 271 -20.75 3.23 -10.59
C ARG A 271 -19.95 4.53 -10.77
N ARG A 272 -19.48 4.82 -11.98
CA ARG A 272 -18.61 5.97 -12.31
C ARG A 272 -17.32 5.98 -11.46
N VAL A 273 -16.72 4.81 -11.31
CA VAL A 273 -15.46 4.58 -10.59
C VAL A 273 -14.50 3.82 -11.49
N SER A 274 -13.22 3.69 -11.07
CA SER A 274 -12.26 2.89 -11.82
C SER A 274 -12.46 1.39 -11.59
N VAL A 275 -11.98 0.59 -12.52
CA VAL A 275 -11.94 -0.88 -12.41
C VAL A 275 -11.13 -1.33 -11.19
N LEU A 276 -10.10 -0.59 -10.81
CA LEU A 276 -9.28 -0.88 -9.64
C LEU A 276 -10.07 -0.67 -8.35
N GLN A 277 -10.90 0.38 -8.27
CA GLN A 277 -11.77 0.60 -7.12
C GLN A 277 -12.81 -0.52 -6.97
N VAL A 278 -13.39 -1.00 -8.07
CA VAL A 278 -14.31 -2.15 -8.03
C VAL A 278 -13.59 -3.42 -7.56
N ALA A 279 -12.36 -3.67 -8.02
CA ALA A 279 -11.57 -4.83 -7.59
C ALA A 279 -11.26 -4.79 -6.08
N ILE A 280 -10.91 -3.62 -5.53
CA ILE A 280 -10.68 -3.44 -4.08
C ILE A 280 -11.99 -3.65 -3.30
N ALA A 281 -13.10 -3.06 -3.76
CA ALA A 281 -14.40 -3.21 -3.11
C ALA A 281 -14.87 -4.67 -3.11
N TRP A 282 -14.61 -5.42 -4.20
CA TRP A 282 -14.86 -6.85 -4.26
C TRP A 282 -14.04 -7.62 -3.22
N LEU A 283 -12.74 -7.34 -3.06
CA LEU A 283 -11.93 -7.95 -2.02
C LEU A 283 -12.52 -7.71 -0.63
N LEU A 284 -12.87 -6.47 -0.31
CA LEU A 284 -13.49 -6.12 0.97
C LEU A 284 -14.82 -6.85 1.23
N ALA A 285 -15.56 -7.19 0.17
CA ALA A 285 -16.83 -7.90 0.25
C ALA A 285 -16.66 -9.43 0.43
N ARG A 286 -15.48 -10.00 0.09
CA ARG A 286 -15.26 -11.47 0.13
C ARG A 286 -15.28 -12.04 1.55
N SER A 287 -14.75 -11.34 2.53
CA SER A 287 -14.68 -11.80 3.91
C SER A 287 -14.49 -10.65 4.88
N PRO A 288 -15.04 -10.72 6.10
CA PRO A 288 -14.70 -9.77 7.16
C PRO A 288 -13.22 -9.82 7.59
N ALA A 289 -12.54 -10.95 7.34
CA ALA A 289 -11.11 -11.12 7.64
C ALA A 289 -10.18 -10.50 6.58
N MET A 290 -10.73 -10.04 5.44
CA MET A 290 -9.95 -9.51 4.32
C MET A 290 -9.40 -8.11 4.61
N LEU A 291 -8.08 -7.96 4.48
CA LEU A 291 -7.33 -6.70 4.66
C LEU A 291 -6.53 -6.37 3.39
N PRO A 292 -7.14 -5.83 2.33
CA PRO A 292 -6.42 -5.47 1.11
C PRO A 292 -5.40 -4.37 1.38
N ILE A 293 -4.23 -4.54 0.76
CA ILE A 293 -3.07 -3.63 0.88
C ILE A 293 -2.65 -3.09 -0.51
N PRO A 294 -3.52 -2.38 -1.24
CA PRO A 294 -3.14 -1.83 -2.53
C PRO A 294 -1.97 -0.87 -2.39
N GLY A 295 -0.85 -1.17 -3.07
CA GLY A 295 0.37 -0.38 -3.02
C GLY A 295 0.58 0.48 -4.26
N THR A 296 1.10 1.69 -4.07
CA THR A 296 1.45 2.62 -5.15
C THR A 296 2.57 3.57 -4.73
N GLY A 297 3.29 4.13 -5.71
CA GLY A 297 4.26 5.22 -5.51
C GLY A 297 3.69 6.61 -5.86
N SER A 298 2.37 6.76 -6.06
CA SER A 298 1.72 8.02 -6.45
C SER A 298 0.62 8.40 -5.47
N VAL A 299 0.59 9.64 -5.02
CA VAL A 299 -0.47 10.17 -4.14
C VAL A 299 -1.84 10.09 -4.81
N ALA A 300 -1.96 10.41 -6.09
CA ALA A 300 -3.23 10.34 -6.81
C ALA A 300 -3.79 8.91 -6.85
N HIS A 301 -2.96 7.92 -7.15
CA HIS A 301 -3.38 6.52 -7.14
C HIS A 301 -3.69 6.00 -5.72
N LEU A 302 -3.00 6.52 -4.70
CA LEU A 302 -3.31 6.20 -3.31
C LEU A 302 -4.72 6.69 -2.94
N GLU A 303 -5.03 7.94 -3.25
CA GLU A 303 -6.35 8.54 -2.98
C GLU A 303 -7.47 7.78 -3.70
N GLU A 304 -7.24 7.40 -4.96
CA GLU A 304 -8.16 6.58 -5.74
C GLU A 304 -8.38 5.20 -5.09
N ASN A 305 -7.30 4.50 -4.73
CA ASN A 305 -7.38 3.19 -4.09
C ASN A 305 -8.12 3.25 -2.75
N VAL A 306 -7.81 4.24 -1.91
CA VAL A 306 -8.42 4.38 -0.58
C VAL A 306 -9.89 4.77 -0.68
N ALA A 307 -10.28 5.54 -1.70
CA ALA A 307 -11.68 5.89 -1.94
C ALA A 307 -12.57 4.67 -2.19
N ALA A 308 -12.00 3.55 -2.67
CA ALA A 308 -12.71 2.28 -2.85
C ALA A 308 -13.33 1.73 -1.55
N ALA A 309 -12.82 2.12 -0.39
CA ALA A 309 -13.39 1.75 0.91
C ALA A 309 -14.86 2.17 1.08
N ARG A 310 -15.31 3.19 0.35
CA ARG A 310 -16.69 3.69 0.36
C ARG A 310 -17.61 2.98 -0.64
N LEU A 311 -17.05 2.18 -1.55
CA LEU A 311 -17.80 1.51 -2.58
C LEU A 311 -18.39 0.20 -2.06
N GLN A 312 -19.70 0.18 -1.89
CA GLN A 312 -20.45 -1.03 -1.53
C GLN A 312 -21.05 -1.64 -2.81
N LEU A 313 -20.62 -2.84 -3.14
CA LEU A 313 -21.15 -3.60 -4.27
C LEU A 313 -22.44 -4.29 -3.86
N THR A 314 -23.44 -4.25 -4.74
CA THR A 314 -24.71 -4.96 -4.54
C THR A 314 -24.51 -6.47 -4.73
N PRO A 315 -25.43 -7.32 -4.20
CA PRO A 315 -25.40 -8.76 -4.44
C PRO A 315 -25.35 -9.12 -5.93
N THR A 316 -26.08 -8.38 -6.78
CA THR A 316 -26.07 -8.59 -8.24
C THR A 316 -24.68 -8.30 -8.84
N GLU A 317 -24.04 -7.20 -8.45
CA GLU A 317 -22.68 -6.86 -8.90
C GLU A 317 -21.66 -7.88 -8.42
N LEU A 318 -21.75 -8.33 -7.17
CA LEU A 318 -20.90 -9.39 -6.64
C LEU A 318 -21.06 -10.70 -7.41
N ALA A 319 -22.32 -11.09 -7.74
CA ALA A 319 -22.60 -12.28 -8.54
C ALA A 319 -22.04 -12.18 -9.97
N MET A 320 -22.03 -10.98 -10.57
CA MET A 320 -21.42 -10.74 -11.89
C MET A 320 -19.90 -10.89 -11.84
N LEU A 321 -19.28 -10.54 -10.72
CA LEU A 321 -17.82 -10.63 -10.51
C LEU A 321 -17.38 -12.01 -10.00
N GLY A 322 -18.31 -12.82 -9.45
CA GLY A 322 -18.19 -14.21 -9.02
C GLY A 322 -17.63 -14.40 -7.65
#